data_0a0e20f0004096f96057dc0830722830
#
_entry.id   0a0e20f0004096f96057dc0830722830
#
_cell.length_a   1.000
_cell.length_b   1.000
_cell.length_c   1.000
_cell.angle_alpha   90.00
_cell.angle_beta   90.00
_cell.angle_gamma   90.00
#
_symmetry.space_group_name_H-M   'P 1'
#
loop_
_entity.id
_entity.type
_entity.pdbx_description
1 polymer ?
#
loop_
_entity_poly.entity_id
_entity_poly.type
_entity_poly.pdbx_seq_one_letter_code
_entity_poly.pdbx_strand_id
1 'polypeptide(L)'
;MLLFLLAAAVPTVFADEVDERDSNRYRYSILGDVVDENGQPMPGATVRVLGTTFGAGTDSDGEFVIRLENAKEYTLLVSFIGYESQEVKAVPAVRPPRLHIRLVPSSNQLNDVVVTGSFVAKPLKEVPVLTRVISQKEIQALNPMNVETLLQYELPGLQIGYNSMSQMPEISYQGMDGEYMLFLIDGERVSGEGADHNVDFTRFNVDDIERIEVIKGAQSTIYGSNALGGVINIITKTANRPFSGNLNARYAGSNGQKYTASTGVKKNRLTSYTSLTYRTKDTYEIGDEVGKTTVTEGSDGSSAEKQADAGSTTVYGYNIWDFLQKIGYTCNEKLNADLKGSFYRNKRDKRVGKMYQDIFLDYTLNGKVTYLPGEKQQLVIGYIYDNYQKNQDYFLSGKKTTD
;
A
#
# COMPACT_ATOMS: atom_id res chain seq x y z
N MET A 1 14.70 22.80 40.40
CA MET A 1 13.59 22.86 39.46
C MET A 1 13.87 24.00 38.48
N LEU A 2 14.62 23.70 37.42
CA LEU A 2 15.14 24.70 36.48
C LEU A 2 14.45 24.44 35.12
N LEU A 3 13.57 25.35 34.73
CA LEU A 3 12.85 25.35 33.47
C LEU A 3 13.81 25.87 32.37
N PHE A 4 14.21 25.01 31.41
CA PHE A 4 14.90 25.47 30.20
C PHE A 4 13.85 25.80 29.14
N LEU A 5 13.65 27.10 28.91
CA LEU A 5 12.95 27.61 27.74
C LEU A 5 13.89 27.54 26.54
N LEU A 6 13.65 26.63 25.62
CA LEU A 6 14.33 26.59 24.33
C LEU A 6 13.58 27.54 23.38
N ALA A 7 14.08 28.77 23.23
CA ALA A 7 13.62 29.67 22.19
C ALA A 7 14.13 29.17 20.81
N ALA A 8 13.24 28.65 19.99
CA ALA A 8 13.54 28.38 18.59
C ALA A 8 13.73 29.70 17.84
N ALA A 9 14.98 30.05 17.56
CA ALA A 9 15.31 31.13 16.65
C ALA A 9 14.89 30.73 15.22
N VAL A 10 13.84 31.37 14.70
CA VAL A 10 13.50 31.36 13.29
C VAL A 10 14.60 32.19 12.60
N PRO A 11 15.35 31.63 11.63
CA PRO A 11 16.27 32.47 10.87
C PRO A 11 15.43 33.37 9.97
N THR A 12 15.41 34.65 10.29
CA THR A 12 15.01 35.69 9.35
C THR A 12 16.01 35.66 8.21
N VAL A 13 15.53 35.22 7.04
CA VAL A 13 16.28 35.34 5.79
C VAL A 13 16.36 36.85 5.50
N PHE A 14 17.50 37.44 5.84
CA PHE A 14 17.86 38.77 5.34
C PHE A 14 18.04 38.65 3.82
N ALA A 15 17.37 39.48 3.08
CA ALA A 15 17.69 39.74 1.69
C ALA A 15 19.13 40.26 1.68
N ASP A 16 20.08 39.42 1.26
CA ASP A 16 21.47 39.82 1.11
C ASP A 16 21.53 40.94 0.05
N GLU A 17 22.10 42.08 0.45
CA GLU A 17 22.59 43.10 -0.48
C GLU A 17 23.54 42.42 -1.46
N VAL A 18 23.18 42.45 -2.74
CA VAL A 18 23.97 41.87 -3.83
C VAL A 18 25.31 42.61 -3.89
N ASP A 19 26.36 41.96 -3.38
CA ASP A 19 27.73 42.47 -3.48
C ASP A 19 28.09 42.64 -4.96
N GLU A 20 28.48 43.85 -5.38
CA GLU A 20 28.85 44.17 -6.78
C GLU A 20 29.97 43.26 -7.32
N ARG A 21 30.68 42.54 -6.48
CA ARG A 21 31.71 41.58 -6.89
C ARG A 21 31.14 40.28 -7.43
N ASP A 22 29.94 39.90 -7.06
CA ASP A 22 29.27 38.67 -7.56
C ASP A 22 28.59 38.87 -8.92
N SER A 23 28.29 40.13 -9.29
CA SER A 23 27.63 40.48 -10.57
C SER A 23 28.45 40.12 -11.79
N ASN A 24 29.78 40.01 -11.66
CA ASN A 24 30.68 39.67 -12.76
C ASN A 24 30.91 38.16 -12.94
N ARG A 25 30.54 37.33 -11.97
CA ARG A 25 30.70 35.88 -12.02
C ARG A 25 29.55 35.18 -12.74
N TYR A 26 28.32 35.75 -12.62
CA TYR A 26 27.10 35.18 -13.23
C TYR A 26 26.62 36.10 -14.39
N ARG A 27 27.38 36.04 -15.48
CA ARG A 27 27.17 36.94 -16.63
C ARG A 27 25.98 36.54 -17.50
N TYR A 28 25.53 35.30 -17.42
CA TYR A 28 24.49 34.74 -18.26
C TYR A 28 23.26 34.46 -17.42
N SER A 29 22.07 34.66 -18.01
CA SER A 29 20.82 34.34 -17.31
C SER A 29 19.85 33.58 -18.20
N ILE A 30 18.94 32.85 -17.57
CA ILE A 30 17.71 32.30 -18.15
C ILE A 30 16.57 33.02 -17.44
N LEU A 31 15.65 33.56 -18.20
CA LEU A 31 14.44 34.20 -17.67
C LEU A 31 13.20 33.61 -18.34
N GLY A 32 12.11 33.60 -17.66
CA GLY A 32 10.85 33.06 -18.17
C GLY A 32 9.70 33.27 -17.20
N ASP A 33 8.56 32.78 -17.60
CA ASP A 33 7.35 32.68 -16.80
C ASP A 33 6.77 31.27 -16.85
N VAL A 34 6.11 30.89 -15.75
CA VAL A 34 5.39 29.64 -15.61
C VAL A 34 3.93 29.91 -15.44
N VAL A 35 3.10 29.31 -16.30
CA VAL A 35 1.63 29.48 -16.31
C VAL A 35 0.94 28.12 -16.24
N ASP A 36 -0.31 28.13 -15.79
CA ASP A 36 -1.18 26.96 -15.80
C ASP A 36 -1.78 26.70 -17.22
N GLU A 37 -2.66 25.70 -17.32
CA GLU A 37 -3.38 25.35 -18.56
C GLU A 37 -4.30 26.46 -19.08
N ASN A 38 -4.73 27.37 -18.21
CA ASN A 38 -5.58 28.51 -18.53
C ASN A 38 -4.77 29.79 -18.84
N GLY A 39 -3.43 29.73 -18.74
CA GLY A 39 -2.54 30.86 -18.93
C GLY A 39 -2.44 31.77 -17.69
N GLN A 40 -2.89 31.33 -16.50
CA GLN A 40 -2.74 32.09 -15.27
C GLN A 40 -1.32 31.92 -14.71
N PRO A 41 -0.70 32.98 -14.17
CA PRO A 41 0.62 32.89 -13.53
C PRO A 41 0.63 31.85 -12.40
N MET A 42 1.76 31.18 -12.23
CA MET A 42 1.97 30.16 -11.17
C MET A 42 3.03 30.63 -10.17
N PRO A 43 2.68 31.38 -9.11
CA PRO A 43 3.61 31.78 -8.06
C PRO A 43 4.10 30.59 -7.25
N GLY A 44 5.41 30.56 -6.93
CA GLY A 44 6.01 29.50 -6.13
C GLY A 44 6.31 28.20 -6.90
N ALA A 45 6.19 28.19 -8.23
CA ALA A 45 6.70 27.09 -9.03
C ALA A 45 8.23 27.00 -8.91
N THR A 46 8.77 25.81 -8.84
CA THR A 46 10.21 25.56 -8.70
C THR A 46 10.82 25.28 -10.06
N VAL A 47 11.84 26.08 -10.44
CA VAL A 47 12.64 25.91 -11.66
C VAL A 47 14.05 25.53 -11.24
N ARG A 48 14.49 24.30 -11.52
CA ARG A 48 15.79 23.76 -11.12
C ARG A 48 16.61 23.37 -12.34
N VAL A 49 17.88 23.74 -12.34
CA VAL A 49 18.84 23.32 -13.39
C VAL A 49 19.37 21.93 -13.07
N LEU A 50 19.04 20.94 -13.91
CA LEU A 50 19.45 19.55 -13.67
C LEU A 50 20.99 19.40 -13.68
N GLY A 51 21.47 18.59 -12.75
CA GLY A 51 22.91 18.36 -12.59
C GLY A 51 23.68 19.50 -11.91
N THR A 52 22.98 20.49 -11.33
CA THR A 52 23.57 21.60 -10.59
C THR A 52 22.78 21.90 -9.31
N THR A 53 23.28 22.82 -8.49
CA THR A 53 22.57 23.37 -7.32
C THR A 53 21.77 24.64 -7.65
N PHE A 54 21.78 25.12 -8.91
CA PHE A 54 21.09 26.32 -9.31
C PHE A 54 19.60 26.08 -9.51
N GLY A 55 18.80 27.06 -9.10
CA GLY A 55 17.35 27.06 -9.28
C GLY A 55 16.75 28.39 -8.81
N ALA A 56 15.48 28.58 -9.11
CA ALA A 56 14.68 29.74 -8.67
C ALA A 56 13.23 29.29 -8.41
N GLY A 57 12.55 29.99 -7.49
CA GLY A 57 11.10 29.96 -7.42
C GLY A 57 10.51 31.07 -8.27
N THR A 58 9.30 30.88 -8.79
CA THR A 58 8.57 31.95 -9.49
C THR A 58 7.98 32.96 -8.49
N ASP A 59 7.96 34.23 -8.87
CA ASP A 59 7.35 35.31 -8.10
C ASP A 59 5.82 35.36 -8.24
N SER A 60 5.18 36.46 -7.77
CA SER A 60 3.72 36.69 -7.84
C SER A 60 3.15 36.71 -9.26
N ASP A 61 3.95 37.04 -10.23
CA ASP A 61 3.58 37.13 -11.66
C ASP A 61 3.98 35.85 -12.42
N GLY A 62 4.44 34.81 -11.68
CA GLY A 62 4.88 33.55 -12.25
C GLY A 62 6.25 33.63 -12.92
N GLU A 63 7.01 34.72 -12.74
CA GLU A 63 8.29 34.97 -13.40
C GLU A 63 9.46 34.41 -12.62
N PHE A 64 10.52 33.98 -13.33
CA PHE A 64 11.76 33.50 -12.73
C PHE A 64 12.99 34.02 -13.48
N VAL A 65 14.09 34.14 -12.74
CA VAL A 65 15.41 34.45 -13.27
C VAL A 65 16.46 33.52 -12.63
N ILE A 66 17.20 32.81 -13.46
CA ILE A 66 18.34 31.97 -13.02
C ILE A 66 19.61 32.53 -13.61
N ARG A 67 20.58 32.90 -12.78
CA ARG A 67 21.89 33.42 -13.19
C ARG A 67 22.94 32.31 -13.22
N LEU A 68 23.74 32.24 -14.28
CA LEU A 68 24.68 31.15 -14.56
C LEU A 68 26.03 31.68 -15.05
N GLU A 69 27.06 30.91 -14.81
CA GLU A 69 28.45 31.27 -15.16
C GLU A 69 28.78 31.05 -16.65
N ASN A 70 28.10 30.11 -17.30
CA ASN A 70 28.45 29.67 -18.65
C ASN A 70 27.21 29.67 -19.57
N ALA A 71 27.47 29.95 -20.86
CA ALA A 71 26.43 29.93 -21.92
C ALA A 71 26.35 28.58 -22.62
N LYS A 72 26.26 27.47 -21.86
CA LYS A 72 26.04 26.14 -22.43
C LYS A 72 24.54 25.77 -22.33
N GLU A 73 24.11 24.77 -23.09
CA GLU A 73 22.75 24.25 -22.97
C GLU A 73 22.56 23.57 -21.61
N TYR A 74 21.49 23.94 -20.90
CA TYR A 74 21.05 23.33 -19.65
C TYR A 74 19.65 22.78 -19.81
N THR A 75 19.34 21.72 -19.06
CA THR A 75 17.98 21.21 -18.92
C THR A 75 17.40 21.74 -17.61
N LEU A 76 16.30 22.49 -17.72
CA LEU A 76 15.53 22.98 -16.60
C LEU A 76 14.45 21.95 -16.26
N LEU A 77 14.30 21.61 -14.99
CA LEU A 77 13.15 20.87 -14.47
C LEU A 77 12.22 21.86 -13.78
N VAL A 78 11.05 22.06 -14.35
CA VAL A 78 10.01 22.94 -13.80
C VAL A 78 8.94 22.08 -13.14
N SER A 79 8.63 22.37 -11.88
CA SER A 79 7.69 21.59 -11.08
C SER A 79 6.84 22.50 -10.18
N PHE A 80 5.58 22.08 -9.98
CA PHE A 80 4.66 22.70 -9.05
C PHE A 80 3.75 21.64 -8.43
N ILE A 81 3.30 21.85 -7.19
CA ILE A 81 2.43 20.88 -6.50
C ILE A 81 1.11 20.75 -7.28
N GLY A 82 0.76 19.51 -7.65
CA GLY A 82 -0.47 19.24 -8.42
C GLY A 82 -0.33 19.34 -9.94
N TYR A 83 0.90 19.59 -10.47
CA TYR A 83 1.18 19.68 -11.90
C TYR A 83 2.25 18.69 -12.34
N GLU A 84 2.22 18.28 -13.61
CA GLU A 84 3.26 17.44 -14.19
C GLU A 84 4.55 18.23 -14.32
N SER A 85 5.66 17.65 -13.87
CA SER A 85 6.98 18.25 -14.03
C SER A 85 7.38 18.22 -15.49
N GLN A 86 7.87 19.35 -16.01
CA GLN A 86 8.31 19.53 -17.40
C GLN A 86 9.80 19.78 -17.49
N GLU A 87 10.47 19.10 -18.41
CA GLU A 87 11.86 19.38 -18.76
C GLU A 87 11.92 20.31 -19.97
N VAL A 88 12.66 21.43 -19.83
CA VAL A 88 12.84 22.43 -20.87
C VAL A 88 14.32 22.68 -21.07
N LYS A 89 14.80 22.63 -22.32
CA LYS A 89 16.16 22.98 -22.67
C LYS A 89 16.29 24.47 -22.88
N ALA A 90 17.32 25.06 -22.29
CA ALA A 90 17.58 26.50 -22.38
C ALA A 90 19.09 26.80 -22.46
N VAL A 91 19.45 27.82 -23.22
CA VAL A 91 20.81 28.35 -23.31
C VAL A 91 20.83 29.71 -22.66
N PRO A 92 21.60 29.92 -21.58
CA PRO A 92 21.72 31.21 -20.92
C PRO A 92 22.39 32.23 -21.84
N ALA A 93 21.96 33.47 -21.78
CA ALA A 93 22.56 34.56 -22.56
C ALA A 93 22.67 35.85 -21.72
N VAL A 94 23.43 36.82 -22.18
CA VAL A 94 23.55 38.15 -21.56
C VAL A 94 22.21 38.90 -21.67
N ARG A 95 21.47 38.66 -22.75
CA ARG A 95 20.09 39.13 -22.98
C ARG A 95 19.27 37.93 -23.48
N PRO A 96 18.80 37.05 -22.58
CA PRO A 96 18.11 35.84 -22.99
C PRO A 96 16.69 36.16 -23.51
N PRO A 97 16.18 35.36 -24.46
CA PRO A 97 14.76 35.35 -24.77
C PRO A 97 13.98 34.86 -23.56
N ARG A 98 12.75 35.37 -23.38
CA ARG A 98 11.87 34.92 -22.33
C ARG A 98 11.31 33.56 -22.68
N LEU A 99 11.44 32.58 -21.77
CA LEU A 99 10.83 31.25 -21.88
C LEU A 99 9.39 31.32 -21.35
N HIS A 100 8.44 30.80 -22.13
CA HIS A 100 7.06 30.62 -21.69
C HIS A 100 6.82 29.13 -21.42
N ILE A 101 6.62 28.78 -20.15
CA ILE A 101 6.47 27.38 -19.72
C ILE A 101 5.04 27.19 -19.21
N ARG A 102 4.30 26.30 -19.87
CA ARG A 102 2.95 25.97 -19.45
C ARG A 102 2.96 24.61 -18.77
N LEU A 103 2.62 24.55 -17.50
CA LEU A 103 2.43 23.29 -16.79
C LEU A 103 1.00 22.80 -16.97
N VAL A 104 0.87 21.49 -17.11
CA VAL A 104 -0.43 20.82 -17.19
C VAL A 104 -0.72 20.22 -15.82
N PRO A 105 -1.93 20.33 -15.28
CA PRO A 105 -2.30 19.66 -14.05
C PRO A 105 -1.88 18.21 -14.10
N SER A 106 -1.19 17.75 -13.07
CA SER A 106 -0.85 16.35 -12.98
C SER A 106 -2.15 15.56 -12.97
N SER A 107 -2.38 14.78 -14.01
CA SER A 107 -3.50 13.83 -14.07
C SER A 107 -3.41 12.76 -12.97
N ASN A 108 -2.29 12.74 -12.24
CA ASN A 108 -2.11 12.01 -10.99
C ASN A 108 -2.86 12.59 -9.79
N GLN A 109 -3.65 13.68 -9.95
CA GLN A 109 -4.71 13.93 -9.00
C GLN A 109 -5.76 12.83 -9.14
N LEU A 110 -5.50 11.71 -8.44
CA LEU A 110 -6.53 10.75 -7.99
C LEU A 110 -7.57 10.36 -9.06
N ASN A 111 -7.14 10.10 -10.29
CA ASN A 111 -7.87 9.17 -11.13
C ASN A 111 -7.58 7.75 -10.63
N ASP A 112 -7.70 7.55 -9.30
CA ASP A 112 -7.72 6.22 -8.74
C ASP A 112 -8.94 5.53 -9.32
N VAL A 113 -8.67 4.66 -10.27
CA VAL A 113 -9.72 3.87 -10.90
C VAL A 113 -10.20 2.88 -9.86
N VAL A 114 -11.42 3.07 -9.39
CA VAL A 114 -12.05 2.16 -8.44
C VAL A 114 -12.75 1.06 -9.21
N VAL A 115 -12.35 -0.17 -9.01
CA VAL A 115 -12.90 -1.34 -9.71
C VAL A 115 -14.11 -1.93 -8.97
N THR A 116 -14.13 -1.84 -7.64
CA THR A 116 -15.10 -2.52 -6.77
C THR A 116 -16.49 -1.91 -6.76
N GLY A 117 -16.64 -0.61 -6.96
CA GLY A 117 -17.96 0.05 -6.95
C GLY A 117 -18.82 -0.20 -8.19
N SER A 118 -18.25 -0.82 -9.21
CA SER A 118 -18.93 -1.20 -10.46
C SER A 118 -18.14 -2.28 -11.18
N PHE A 119 -18.80 -3.11 -12.00
CA PHE A 119 -18.14 -4.11 -12.87
C PHE A 119 -17.18 -3.48 -13.87
N VAL A 120 -17.31 -2.19 -14.13
CA VAL A 120 -16.45 -1.40 -15.01
C VAL A 120 -15.64 -0.45 -14.16
N ALA A 121 -14.32 -0.41 -14.38
CA ALA A 121 -13.42 0.53 -13.72
C ALA A 121 -13.87 1.98 -13.98
N LYS A 122 -14.08 2.75 -12.91
CA LYS A 122 -14.50 4.16 -12.97
C LYS A 122 -13.59 5.02 -12.11
N PRO A 123 -13.40 6.30 -12.47
CA PRO A 123 -12.77 7.27 -11.58
C PRO A 123 -13.51 7.35 -10.24
N LEU A 124 -12.80 7.48 -9.13
CA LEU A 124 -13.37 7.53 -7.77
C LEU A 124 -14.51 8.55 -7.65
N LYS A 125 -14.36 9.70 -8.29
CA LYS A 125 -15.36 10.79 -8.30
C LYS A 125 -16.70 10.44 -8.98
N GLU A 126 -16.71 9.40 -9.80
CA GLU A 126 -17.90 8.93 -10.55
C GLU A 126 -18.57 7.73 -9.88
N VAL A 127 -17.99 7.21 -8.80
CA VAL A 127 -18.55 6.10 -8.04
C VAL A 127 -19.60 6.63 -7.06
N PRO A 128 -20.87 6.19 -7.17
CA PRO A 128 -21.97 6.75 -6.37
C PRO A 128 -21.99 6.27 -4.89
N VAL A 129 -20.97 5.51 -4.48
CA VAL A 129 -20.86 4.96 -3.12
C VAL A 129 -19.62 5.48 -2.43
N LEU A 130 -19.70 5.63 -1.09
CA LEU A 130 -18.61 6.12 -0.28
C LEU A 130 -17.43 5.13 -0.32
N THR A 131 -16.41 5.46 -1.11
CA THR A 131 -15.24 4.63 -1.31
C THR A 131 -13.99 5.33 -0.80
N ARG A 132 -13.21 4.65 0.04
CA ARG A 132 -11.86 5.04 0.46
C ARG A 132 -10.85 4.23 -0.34
N VAL A 133 -9.88 4.91 -0.93
CA VAL A 133 -8.72 4.26 -1.55
C VAL A 133 -7.50 4.51 -0.67
N ILE A 134 -6.84 3.45 -0.26
CA ILE A 134 -5.54 3.49 0.42
C ILE A 134 -4.49 3.28 -0.65
N SER A 135 -3.78 4.33 -0.97
CA SER A 135 -2.81 4.34 -2.08
C SER A 135 -1.50 3.65 -1.71
N GLN A 136 -0.72 3.26 -2.71
CA GLN A 136 0.63 2.72 -2.50
C GLN A 136 1.54 3.67 -1.70
N LYS A 137 1.37 4.97 -1.87
CA LYS A 137 2.12 5.99 -1.14
C LYS A 137 1.81 5.97 0.36
N GLU A 138 0.54 5.83 0.74
CA GLU A 138 0.11 5.70 2.14
C GLU A 138 0.62 4.38 2.74
N ILE A 139 0.51 3.27 2.00
CA ILE A 139 1.04 1.97 2.42
C ILE A 139 2.56 2.04 2.67
N GLN A 140 3.31 2.67 1.78
CA GLN A 140 4.76 2.83 1.93
C GLN A 140 5.13 3.77 3.09
N ALA A 141 4.36 4.83 3.32
CA ALA A 141 4.60 5.77 4.42
C ALA A 141 4.39 5.11 5.79
N LEU A 142 3.37 4.26 5.94
CA LEU A 142 3.12 3.48 7.15
C LEU A 142 4.10 2.33 7.34
N ASN A 143 4.65 1.80 6.22
CA ASN A 143 5.57 0.67 6.20
C ASN A 143 5.10 -0.53 7.08
N PRO A 144 3.85 -0.99 6.97
CA PRO A 144 3.28 -1.98 7.87
C PRO A 144 3.89 -3.37 7.63
N MET A 145 3.96 -4.19 8.69
CA MET A 145 4.44 -5.57 8.59
C MET A 145 3.40 -6.50 7.93
N ASN A 146 2.13 -6.23 8.16
CA ASN A 146 0.99 -7.03 7.71
C ASN A 146 -0.20 -6.14 7.32
N VAL A 147 -1.17 -6.74 6.68
CA VAL A 147 -2.38 -6.04 6.19
C VAL A 147 -3.30 -5.66 7.33
N GLU A 148 -3.37 -6.43 8.41
CA GLU A 148 -4.20 -6.14 9.58
C GLU A 148 -3.83 -4.79 10.18
N THR A 149 -2.54 -4.56 10.42
CA THR A 149 -2.05 -3.29 10.97
C THR A 149 -2.39 -2.12 10.04
N LEU A 150 -2.21 -2.31 8.73
CA LEU A 150 -2.55 -1.29 7.74
C LEU A 150 -4.04 -0.94 7.79
N LEU A 151 -4.91 -1.95 7.77
CA LEU A 151 -6.35 -1.75 7.78
C LEU A 151 -6.85 -1.11 9.08
N GLN A 152 -6.30 -1.50 10.23
CA GLN A 152 -6.66 -0.89 11.52
C GLN A 152 -6.29 0.59 11.60
N TYR A 153 -5.15 0.98 11.01
CA TYR A 153 -4.73 2.40 10.95
C TYR A 153 -5.60 3.22 10.00
N GLU A 154 -5.96 2.66 8.86
CA GLU A 154 -6.61 3.39 7.77
C GLU A 154 -8.15 3.37 7.84
N LEU A 155 -8.73 2.42 8.59
CA LEU A 155 -10.17 2.24 8.69
C LEU A 155 -10.66 2.43 10.13
N PRO A 156 -11.03 3.66 10.51
CA PRO A 156 -11.62 3.91 11.82
C PRO A 156 -12.87 3.04 12.06
N GLY A 157 -12.91 2.35 13.20
CA GLY A 157 -13.99 1.44 13.56
C GLY A 157 -13.79 -0.01 13.13
N LEU A 158 -12.67 -0.33 12.43
CA LEU A 158 -12.26 -1.70 12.21
C LEU A 158 -11.52 -2.22 13.45
N GLN A 159 -12.01 -3.30 14.02
CA GLN A 159 -11.38 -4.04 15.10
C GLN A 159 -10.98 -5.42 14.59
N ILE A 160 -9.75 -5.80 14.81
CA ILE A 160 -9.24 -7.13 14.49
C ILE A 160 -8.72 -7.71 15.80
N GLY A 161 -9.45 -8.67 16.32
CA GLY A 161 -9.06 -9.52 17.44
C GLY A 161 -8.49 -10.85 16.93
N TYR A 162 -8.09 -11.69 17.84
CA TYR A 162 -7.67 -13.07 17.52
C TYR A 162 -8.33 -14.02 18.48
N ASN A 163 -8.95 -15.06 17.93
CA ASN A 163 -9.47 -16.15 18.73
C ASN A 163 -8.33 -16.85 19.46
N SER A 164 -8.39 -16.95 20.78
CA SER A 164 -7.31 -17.50 21.60
C SER A 164 -7.02 -19.00 21.30
N MET A 165 -8.02 -19.74 20.84
CA MET A 165 -7.89 -21.18 20.54
C MET A 165 -7.41 -21.44 19.12
N SER A 166 -8.03 -20.80 18.13
CA SER A 166 -7.72 -21.02 16.71
C SER A 166 -6.59 -20.11 16.21
N GLN A 167 -6.39 -18.97 16.89
CA GLN A 167 -5.53 -17.84 16.46
C GLN A 167 -5.87 -17.33 15.05
N MET A 168 -7.14 -17.49 14.69
CA MET A 168 -7.70 -16.87 13.51
C MET A 168 -8.15 -15.44 13.83
N PRO A 169 -8.00 -14.51 12.89
CA PRO A 169 -8.49 -13.15 13.11
C PRO A 169 -10.01 -13.15 13.20
N GLU A 170 -10.52 -12.43 14.20
CA GLU A 170 -11.94 -12.07 14.35
C GLU A 170 -12.08 -10.62 13.97
N ILE A 171 -12.92 -10.35 12.99
CA ILE A 171 -13.08 -9.02 12.41
C ILE A 171 -14.41 -8.44 12.86
N SER A 172 -14.38 -7.20 13.32
CA SER A 172 -15.61 -6.41 13.51
C SER A 172 -15.40 -5.03 12.88
N TYR A 173 -16.35 -4.59 12.08
CA TYR A 173 -16.34 -3.28 11.46
C TYR A 173 -17.66 -2.55 11.74
N GLN A 174 -17.57 -1.40 12.45
CA GLN A 174 -18.72 -0.61 12.85
C GLN A 174 -19.81 -1.43 13.59
N GLY A 175 -19.39 -2.41 14.40
CA GLY A 175 -20.29 -3.28 15.16
C GLY A 175 -20.91 -4.44 14.37
N MET A 176 -20.52 -4.65 13.12
CA MET A 176 -20.89 -5.80 12.30
C MET A 176 -19.74 -6.81 12.28
N ASP A 177 -20.06 -8.09 12.39
CA ASP A 177 -19.10 -9.18 12.36
C ASP A 177 -18.49 -9.39 10.98
N GLY A 178 -17.38 -10.11 10.93
CA GLY A 178 -16.60 -10.35 9.71
C GLY A 178 -17.36 -11.04 8.59
N GLU A 179 -18.42 -11.80 8.89
CA GLU A 179 -19.27 -12.45 7.89
C GLU A 179 -20.01 -11.47 6.96
N TYR A 180 -20.21 -10.21 7.42
CA TYR A 180 -20.84 -9.14 6.66
C TYR A 180 -19.84 -8.29 5.88
N MET A 181 -18.54 -8.57 6.01
CA MET A 181 -17.45 -7.89 5.30
C MET A 181 -16.88 -8.78 4.22
N LEU A 182 -16.98 -8.33 2.97
CA LEU A 182 -16.45 -9.06 1.83
C LEU A 182 -15.01 -8.64 1.53
N PHE A 183 -14.11 -9.62 1.50
CA PHE A 183 -12.72 -9.43 1.09
C PHE A 183 -12.50 -9.94 -0.33
N LEU A 184 -11.87 -9.10 -1.15
CA LEU A 184 -11.52 -9.42 -2.53
C LEU A 184 -10.02 -9.23 -2.75
N ILE A 185 -9.46 -10.01 -3.67
CA ILE A 185 -8.13 -9.79 -4.28
C ILE A 185 -8.32 -9.62 -5.79
N ASP A 186 -7.94 -8.44 -6.30
CA ASP A 186 -8.10 -8.10 -7.73
C ASP A 186 -9.56 -8.24 -8.23
N GLY A 187 -10.53 -8.01 -7.33
CA GLY A 187 -11.97 -8.14 -7.60
C GLY A 187 -12.53 -9.55 -7.41
N GLU A 188 -11.74 -10.51 -6.99
CA GLU A 188 -12.14 -11.91 -6.78
C GLU A 188 -12.28 -12.22 -5.30
N ARG A 189 -13.32 -12.98 -4.97
CA ARG A 189 -13.66 -13.30 -3.58
C ARG A 189 -12.59 -14.17 -2.94
N VAL A 190 -12.15 -13.80 -1.75
CA VAL A 190 -11.29 -14.63 -0.92
C VAL A 190 -12.15 -15.55 -0.05
N SER A 191 -11.88 -16.84 -0.12
CA SER A 191 -12.55 -17.82 0.75
C SER A 191 -12.07 -17.64 2.18
N GLY A 192 -13.01 -17.54 3.12
CA GLY A 192 -12.76 -17.51 4.55
C GLY A 192 -12.75 -18.91 5.17
N GLU A 193 -12.24 -19.02 6.39
CA GLU A 193 -12.22 -20.25 7.17
C GLU A 193 -13.35 -20.30 8.20
N GLY A 194 -13.86 -21.51 8.44
CA GLY A 194 -14.89 -21.76 9.47
C GLY A 194 -16.28 -21.23 9.13
N ALA A 195 -17.18 -21.38 10.08
CA ALA A 195 -18.59 -20.94 9.94
C ALA A 195 -18.74 -19.43 9.85
N ASP A 196 -17.80 -18.67 10.44
CA ASP A 196 -17.84 -17.21 10.49
C ASP A 196 -17.15 -16.57 9.26
N HIS A 197 -16.70 -17.37 8.31
CA HIS A 197 -16.00 -16.92 7.08
C HIS A 197 -14.84 -15.95 7.33
N ASN A 198 -14.15 -16.09 8.47
CA ASN A 198 -13.00 -15.26 8.81
C ASN A 198 -11.86 -15.45 7.82
N VAL A 199 -11.31 -14.34 7.34
CA VAL A 199 -10.22 -14.33 6.35
C VAL A 199 -8.87 -14.35 7.05
N ASP A 200 -8.02 -15.30 6.71
CA ASP A 200 -6.62 -15.31 7.18
C ASP A 200 -5.82 -14.23 6.46
N PHE A 201 -5.60 -13.10 7.14
CA PHE A 201 -4.84 -11.98 6.59
C PHE A 201 -3.36 -12.30 6.29
N THR A 202 -2.84 -13.39 6.84
CA THR A 202 -1.47 -13.83 6.52
C THR A 202 -1.32 -14.27 5.07
N ARG A 203 -2.44 -14.50 4.36
CA ARG A 203 -2.46 -14.75 2.90
C ARG A 203 -2.11 -13.52 2.07
N PHE A 204 -2.20 -12.31 2.64
CA PHE A 204 -1.94 -11.06 1.91
C PHE A 204 -0.53 -10.57 2.18
N ASN A 205 0.27 -10.48 1.14
CA ASN A 205 1.58 -9.85 1.23
C ASN A 205 1.48 -8.35 0.95
N VAL A 206 1.72 -7.53 1.98
CA VAL A 206 1.67 -6.05 1.87
C VAL A 206 2.58 -5.51 0.76
N ASP A 207 3.72 -6.16 0.53
CA ASP A 207 4.69 -5.70 -0.46
C ASP A 207 4.18 -5.88 -1.90
N ASP A 208 3.17 -6.73 -2.13
CA ASP A 208 2.54 -6.95 -3.42
C ASP A 208 1.31 -6.07 -3.65
N ILE A 209 0.88 -5.31 -2.65
CA ILE A 209 -0.30 -4.44 -2.75
C ILE A 209 0.05 -3.17 -3.51
N GLU A 210 -0.76 -2.85 -4.51
CA GLU A 210 -0.73 -1.56 -5.22
C GLU A 210 -1.61 -0.53 -4.50
N ARG A 211 -2.83 -0.92 -4.11
CA ARG A 211 -3.77 -0.12 -3.34
C ARG A 211 -4.83 -1.00 -2.70
N ILE A 212 -5.54 -0.46 -1.73
CA ILE A 212 -6.72 -1.11 -1.14
C ILE A 212 -7.92 -0.20 -1.36
N GLU A 213 -8.99 -0.75 -1.90
CA GLU A 213 -10.25 -0.05 -2.13
C GLU A 213 -11.27 -0.53 -1.07
N VAL A 214 -11.81 0.40 -0.30
CA VAL A 214 -12.78 0.12 0.76
C VAL A 214 -14.09 0.80 0.42
N ILE A 215 -15.10 0.02 0.13
CA ILE A 215 -16.45 0.50 -0.10
C ILE A 215 -17.25 0.33 1.19
N LYS A 216 -17.76 1.45 1.71
CA LYS A 216 -18.56 1.48 2.94
C LYS A 216 -20.03 1.32 2.61
N GLY A 217 -20.73 0.52 3.44
CA GLY A 217 -22.16 0.27 3.33
C GLY A 217 -22.52 -0.90 2.45
N ALA A 218 -23.81 -1.17 2.37
CA ALA A 218 -24.34 -2.37 1.73
C ALA A 218 -24.08 -2.42 0.23
N GLN A 219 -23.34 -3.43 -0.20
CA GLN A 219 -23.04 -3.75 -1.60
C GLN A 219 -23.66 -5.08 -2.03
N SER A 220 -24.71 -5.51 -1.31
CA SER A 220 -25.37 -6.80 -1.54
C SER A 220 -25.97 -6.94 -2.94
N THR A 221 -26.33 -5.84 -3.59
CA THR A 221 -26.85 -5.83 -4.97
C THR A 221 -25.81 -6.29 -6.02
N ILE A 222 -24.52 -6.09 -5.72
CA ILE A 222 -23.41 -6.45 -6.64
C ILE A 222 -22.75 -7.74 -6.17
N TYR A 223 -22.53 -7.88 -4.86
CA TYR A 223 -21.66 -8.92 -4.30
C TYR A 223 -22.39 -9.94 -3.41
N GLY A 224 -23.71 -9.81 -3.23
CA GLY A 224 -24.52 -10.70 -2.40
C GLY A 224 -24.55 -10.34 -0.91
N SER A 225 -25.15 -11.22 -0.09
CA SER A 225 -25.44 -10.97 1.32
C SER A 225 -24.23 -10.70 2.21
N ASN A 226 -23.07 -11.26 1.88
CA ASN A 226 -21.83 -11.10 2.65
C ASN A 226 -21.21 -9.70 2.51
N ALA A 227 -21.78 -8.80 1.70
CA ALA A 227 -21.30 -7.44 1.50
C ALA A 227 -22.24 -6.38 2.14
N LEU A 228 -22.91 -6.70 3.25
CA LEU A 228 -23.78 -5.77 3.96
C LEU A 228 -23.01 -4.70 4.73
N GLY A 229 -21.88 -5.05 5.33
CA GLY A 229 -21.00 -4.14 6.08
C GLY A 229 -20.06 -3.35 5.18
N GLY A 230 -19.78 -3.87 4.01
CA GLY A 230 -18.88 -3.26 3.03
C GLY A 230 -18.02 -4.26 2.28
N VAL A 231 -17.18 -3.74 1.39
CA VAL A 231 -16.24 -4.52 0.58
C VAL A 231 -14.83 -3.95 0.74
N ILE A 232 -13.86 -4.80 0.99
CA ILE A 232 -12.43 -4.49 0.99
C ILE A 232 -11.79 -5.23 -0.17
N ASN A 233 -11.36 -4.49 -1.19
CA ASN A 233 -10.70 -5.06 -2.36
C ASN A 233 -9.21 -4.70 -2.37
N ILE A 234 -8.36 -5.70 -2.28
CA ILE A 234 -6.90 -5.59 -2.32
C ILE A 234 -6.46 -5.74 -3.77
N ILE A 235 -5.98 -4.65 -4.36
CA ILE A 235 -5.45 -4.65 -5.72
C ILE A 235 -3.95 -4.91 -5.65
N THR A 236 -3.51 -5.98 -6.30
CA THR A 236 -2.09 -6.35 -6.33
C THR A 236 -1.36 -5.69 -7.49
N LYS A 237 -0.05 -5.45 -7.31
CA LYS A 237 0.83 -4.76 -8.27
C LYS A 237 0.81 -5.41 -9.65
N THR A 238 0.98 -4.56 -10.65
CA THR A 238 1.20 -4.94 -12.04
C THR A 238 2.43 -4.21 -12.60
N ALA A 239 3.02 -4.74 -13.68
CA ALA A 239 4.13 -4.08 -14.33
C ALA A 239 3.63 -2.88 -15.16
N ASN A 240 4.01 -1.67 -14.77
CA ASN A 240 3.67 -0.41 -15.46
C ASN A 240 4.88 0.27 -16.11
N ARG A 241 6.11 -0.20 -15.84
CA ARG A 241 7.38 0.32 -16.38
C ARG A 241 8.07 -0.74 -17.23
N PRO A 242 8.98 -0.34 -18.15
CA PRO A 242 9.75 -1.29 -18.95
C PRO A 242 10.46 -2.35 -18.13
N PHE A 243 11.01 -1.95 -16.99
CA PHE A 243 11.59 -2.83 -15.98
C PHE A 243 11.42 -2.20 -14.59
N SER A 244 11.10 -3.01 -13.61
CA SER A 244 11.13 -2.66 -12.19
C SER A 244 11.58 -3.87 -11.38
N GLY A 245 12.40 -3.65 -10.37
CA GLY A 245 12.83 -4.66 -9.41
C GLY A 245 12.76 -4.10 -8.00
N ASN A 246 12.38 -4.94 -7.04
CA ASN A 246 12.37 -4.58 -5.64
C ASN A 246 12.87 -5.74 -4.79
N LEU A 247 13.77 -5.44 -3.86
CA LEU A 247 14.23 -6.35 -2.81
C LEU A 247 13.94 -5.70 -1.47
N ASN A 248 13.24 -6.40 -0.61
CA ASN A 248 12.88 -5.93 0.72
C ASN A 248 13.25 -6.98 1.77
N ALA A 249 13.95 -6.56 2.81
CA ALA A 249 14.29 -7.39 3.95
C ALA A 249 13.90 -6.64 5.22
N ARG A 250 13.14 -7.31 6.11
CA ARG A 250 12.70 -6.73 7.38
C ARG A 250 12.98 -7.71 8.52
N TYR A 251 13.34 -7.16 9.67
CA TYR A 251 13.49 -7.87 10.92
C TYR A 251 12.60 -7.26 12.00
N ALA A 252 11.93 -8.08 12.78
CA ALA A 252 11.04 -7.66 13.85
C ALA A 252 11.22 -8.53 15.11
N GLY A 253 10.54 -8.16 16.20
CA GLY A 253 10.55 -8.93 17.44
C GLY A 253 10.16 -10.41 17.26
N SER A 254 10.53 -11.25 18.22
CA SER A 254 10.33 -12.72 18.18
C SER A 254 10.95 -13.37 16.95
N ASN A 255 12.17 -12.94 16.60
CA ASN A 255 12.90 -13.39 15.41
C ASN A 255 12.07 -13.31 14.10
N GLY A 256 11.16 -12.33 14.03
CA GLY A 256 10.34 -12.11 12.86
C GLY A 256 11.19 -11.64 11.68
N GLN A 257 11.15 -12.37 10.58
CA GLN A 257 11.90 -12.07 9.37
C GLN A 257 10.97 -12.09 8.16
N LYS A 258 11.18 -11.15 7.25
CA LYS A 258 10.47 -11.08 5.97
C LYS A 258 11.45 -10.71 4.87
N TYR A 259 11.44 -11.49 3.81
CA TYR A 259 12.25 -11.27 2.61
C TYR A 259 11.32 -11.30 1.40
N THR A 260 11.31 -10.25 0.62
CA THR A 260 10.52 -10.14 -0.61
C THR A 260 11.41 -9.77 -1.77
N ALA A 261 11.31 -10.52 -2.86
CA ALA A 261 11.91 -10.19 -4.14
C ALA A 261 10.81 -10.10 -5.18
N SER A 262 10.73 -8.97 -5.89
CA SER A 262 9.76 -8.82 -6.97
C SER A 262 10.37 -8.16 -8.20
N THR A 263 9.83 -8.51 -9.37
CA THR A 263 10.22 -7.94 -10.66
C THR A 263 8.99 -7.70 -11.53
N GLY A 264 9.00 -6.57 -12.23
CA GLY A 264 7.99 -6.22 -13.20
C GLY A 264 8.64 -5.90 -14.54
N VAL A 265 8.08 -6.41 -15.62
CA VAL A 265 8.53 -6.15 -16.99
C VAL A 265 7.33 -5.77 -17.85
N LYS A 266 7.43 -4.64 -18.56
CA LYS A 266 6.47 -4.23 -19.57
C LYS A 266 7.19 -4.00 -20.88
N LYS A 267 6.91 -4.85 -21.87
CA LYS A 267 7.49 -4.75 -23.20
C LYS A 267 6.42 -4.88 -24.29
N ASN A 268 6.26 -3.83 -25.05
CA ASN A 268 5.22 -3.77 -26.09
C ASN A 268 3.81 -4.07 -25.50
N ARG A 269 3.26 -5.23 -25.90
CA ARG A 269 1.92 -5.71 -25.51
C ARG A 269 1.92 -6.66 -24.32
N LEU A 270 3.09 -7.01 -23.80
CA LEU A 270 3.25 -7.96 -22.71
C LEU A 270 3.61 -7.22 -21.40
N THR A 271 2.91 -7.56 -20.32
CA THR A 271 3.25 -7.20 -18.96
C THR A 271 3.46 -8.48 -18.16
N SER A 272 4.48 -8.48 -17.28
CA SER A 272 4.73 -9.59 -16.37
C SER A 272 5.15 -9.02 -15.02
N TYR A 273 4.52 -9.47 -13.94
CA TYR A 273 4.89 -9.16 -12.56
C TYR A 273 5.05 -10.46 -11.79
N THR A 274 6.21 -10.63 -11.18
CA THR A 274 6.57 -11.81 -10.37
C THR A 274 6.99 -11.36 -8.99
N SER A 275 6.49 -12.00 -7.95
CA SER A 275 6.89 -11.77 -6.56
C SER A 275 7.08 -13.09 -5.84
N LEU A 276 8.13 -13.14 -5.02
CA LEU A 276 8.41 -14.24 -4.10
C LEU A 276 8.68 -13.65 -2.72
N THR A 277 7.96 -14.15 -1.72
CA THR A 277 8.12 -13.71 -0.33
C THR A 277 8.31 -14.90 0.58
N TYR A 278 9.23 -14.76 1.51
CA TYR A 278 9.43 -15.65 2.64
C TYR A 278 9.25 -14.85 3.93
N ARG A 279 8.42 -15.38 4.85
CA ARG A 279 8.17 -14.77 6.17
C ARG A 279 8.28 -15.83 7.25
N THR A 280 8.94 -15.51 8.34
CA THR A 280 9.03 -16.39 9.50
C THR A 280 8.95 -15.59 10.79
N LYS A 281 8.47 -16.22 11.84
CA LYS A 281 8.43 -15.69 13.19
C LYS A 281 8.43 -16.85 14.18
N ASP A 282 9.18 -16.71 15.27
CA ASP A 282 9.20 -17.69 16.33
C ASP A 282 7.95 -17.63 17.22
N THR A 283 7.61 -18.72 17.87
CA THR A 283 6.59 -18.76 18.92
C THR A 283 7.05 -17.92 20.12
N TYR A 284 6.14 -17.14 20.68
CA TYR A 284 6.40 -16.36 21.89
C TYR A 284 5.19 -16.36 22.81
N GLU A 285 5.41 -16.00 24.07
CA GLU A 285 4.36 -15.91 25.07
C GLU A 285 4.10 -14.45 25.42
N ILE A 286 2.82 -14.10 25.53
CA ILE A 286 2.37 -12.84 26.12
C ILE A 286 1.93 -13.17 27.54
N GLY A 287 2.65 -12.66 28.54
CA GLY A 287 2.28 -12.80 29.95
C GLY A 287 1.40 -11.64 30.39
N ASP A 288 0.34 -11.92 31.13
CA ASP A 288 -0.31 -10.89 31.96
C ASP A 288 0.57 -10.66 33.19
N GLU A 289 1.33 -9.58 33.23
CA GLU A 289 2.16 -9.18 34.39
C GLU A 289 1.32 -8.80 35.62
N VAL A 290 0.01 -8.66 35.48
CA VAL A 290 -0.90 -8.33 36.58
C VAL A 290 -1.58 -9.59 37.07
N GLY A 291 -0.94 -10.28 38.01
CA GLY A 291 -1.61 -11.30 38.80
C GLY A 291 -2.81 -10.68 39.50
N LYS A 292 -4.02 -11.01 39.05
CA LYS A 292 -5.25 -10.64 39.76
C LYS A 292 -5.25 -11.43 41.07
N THR A 293 -4.94 -10.74 42.16
CA THR A 293 -5.15 -11.30 43.50
C THR A 293 -6.66 -11.39 43.74
N THR A 294 -7.22 -12.59 43.67
CA THR A 294 -8.60 -12.82 44.10
C THR A 294 -8.59 -13.09 45.60
N VAL A 295 -9.12 -12.16 46.39
CA VAL A 295 -9.40 -12.37 47.79
C VAL A 295 -10.68 -13.17 47.91
N THR A 296 -10.58 -14.42 48.37
CA THR A 296 -11.75 -15.25 48.67
C THR A 296 -11.96 -15.13 50.20
N GLU A 297 -13.07 -14.51 50.61
CA GLU A 297 -13.50 -14.52 51.99
C GLU A 297 -14.10 -15.88 52.33
N GLY A 298 -13.46 -16.61 53.21
CA GLY A 298 -14.03 -17.83 53.77
C GLY A 298 -15.19 -17.51 54.73
N SER A 299 -16.15 -18.41 54.83
CA SER A 299 -17.34 -18.30 55.71
C SER A 299 -16.96 -18.23 57.20
N ASP A 300 -15.71 -18.39 57.55
CA ASP A 300 -15.10 -18.30 58.90
C ASP A 300 -14.35 -16.99 59.18
N GLY A 301 -14.44 -16.03 58.25
CA GLY A 301 -13.76 -14.73 58.35
C GLY A 301 -12.23 -14.78 58.04
N SER A 302 -11.74 -15.89 57.52
CA SER A 302 -10.35 -15.98 57.05
C SER A 302 -10.27 -15.52 55.58
N SER A 303 -9.37 -14.58 55.30
CA SER A 303 -9.05 -14.14 53.93
C SER A 303 -7.87 -14.94 53.42
N ALA A 304 -8.08 -15.82 52.44
CA ALA A 304 -7.00 -16.45 51.72
C ALA A 304 -6.73 -15.68 50.43
N GLU A 305 -5.56 -15.08 50.30
CA GLU A 305 -5.05 -14.54 49.05
C GLU A 305 -4.61 -15.71 48.17
N LYS A 306 -5.38 -16.04 47.14
CA LYS A 306 -4.97 -16.92 46.10
C LYS A 306 -4.42 -16.08 44.96
N GLN A 307 -3.08 -16.08 44.81
CA GLN A 307 -2.45 -15.52 43.64
C GLN A 307 -2.89 -16.38 42.45
N ALA A 308 -3.71 -15.82 41.59
CA ALA A 308 -4.02 -16.49 40.33
C ALA A 308 -2.74 -16.57 39.51
N ASP A 309 -2.37 -17.75 39.04
CA ASP A 309 -1.26 -17.90 38.11
C ASP A 309 -1.48 -16.92 36.95
N ALA A 310 -0.49 -16.08 36.70
CA ALA A 310 -0.50 -15.18 35.55
C ALA A 310 -0.68 -16.03 34.28
N GLY A 311 -1.83 -15.93 33.64
CA GLY A 311 -2.11 -16.69 32.43
C GLY A 311 -1.24 -16.16 31.30
N SER A 312 -0.31 -16.99 30.81
CA SER A 312 0.40 -16.67 29.57
C SER A 312 -0.41 -17.13 28.35
N THR A 313 -0.50 -16.29 27.33
CA THR A 313 -1.07 -16.65 26.05
C THR A 313 0.06 -16.93 25.06
N THR A 314 0.13 -18.16 24.57
CA THR A 314 1.10 -18.56 23.54
C THR A 314 0.67 -18.04 22.18
N VAL A 315 1.50 -17.24 21.53
CA VAL A 315 1.34 -16.83 20.13
C VAL A 315 2.24 -17.71 19.26
N TYR A 316 1.61 -18.52 18.43
CA TYR A 316 2.35 -19.49 17.63
C TYR A 316 3.16 -18.85 16.52
N GLY A 317 4.38 -19.34 16.35
CA GLY A 317 5.25 -18.99 15.25
C GLY A 317 4.74 -19.53 13.91
N TYR A 318 5.27 -18.97 12.84
CA TYR A 318 4.90 -19.35 11.48
C TYR A 318 6.09 -19.35 10.53
N ASN A 319 5.94 -20.09 9.44
CA ASN A 319 6.84 -20.07 8.29
C ASN A 319 5.99 -20.03 7.03
N ILE A 320 6.07 -18.92 6.29
CA ILE A 320 5.19 -18.63 5.18
C ILE A 320 6.01 -18.41 3.90
N TRP A 321 5.55 -19.06 2.82
CA TRP A 321 6.02 -18.83 1.47
C TRP A 321 4.85 -18.31 0.62
N ASP A 322 5.07 -17.20 -0.08
CA ASP A 322 4.13 -16.63 -1.03
C ASP A 322 4.80 -16.50 -2.39
N PHE A 323 4.11 -16.88 -3.43
CA PHE A 323 4.50 -16.65 -4.80
C PHE A 323 3.33 -16.05 -5.58
N LEU A 324 3.58 -15.01 -6.35
CA LEU A 324 2.60 -14.36 -7.23
C LEU A 324 3.20 -14.15 -8.60
N GLN A 325 2.49 -14.59 -9.64
CA GLN A 325 2.79 -14.31 -11.04
C GLN A 325 1.58 -13.70 -11.71
N LYS A 326 1.75 -12.54 -12.33
CA LYS A 326 0.74 -11.92 -13.20
C LYS A 326 1.32 -11.75 -14.60
N ILE A 327 0.57 -12.10 -15.62
CA ILE A 327 0.91 -11.91 -17.02
C ILE A 327 -0.28 -11.24 -17.68
N GLY A 328 -0.06 -10.09 -18.31
CA GLY A 328 -1.07 -9.40 -19.12
C GLY A 328 -0.60 -9.31 -20.57
N TYR A 329 -1.52 -9.55 -21.50
CA TYR A 329 -1.25 -9.41 -22.92
C TYR A 329 -2.35 -8.59 -23.59
N THR A 330 -1.97 -7.45 -24.17
CA THR A 330 -2.86 -6.58 -24.95
C THR A 330 -2.83 -7.02 -26.41
N CYS A 331 -3.81 -7.79 -26.83
CA CYS A 331 -3.90 -8.26 -28.23
C CYS A 331 -4.08 -7.08 -29.20
N ASN A 332 -4.99 -6.16 -28.86
CA ASN A 332 -5.24 -4.90 -29.56
C ASN A 332 -5.95 -3.92 -28.60
N GLU A 333 -6.36 -2.74 -29.08
CA GLU A 333 -7.05 -1.71 -28.29
C GLU A 333 -8.38 -2.19 -27.67
N LYS A 334 -8.98 -3.25 -28.22
CA LYS A 334 -10.27 -3.78 -27.78
C LYS A 334 -10.17 -5.11 -27.02
N LEU A 335 -9.04 -5.80 -27.06
CA LEU A 335 -8.91 -7.15 -26.51
C LEU A 335 -7.67 -7.29 -25.64
N ASN A 336 -7.90 -7.59 -24.35
CA ASN A 336 -6.88 -7.85 -23.35
C ASN A 336 -7.09 -9.24 -22.74
N ALA A 337 -6.00 -9.92 -22.43
CA ALA A 337 -5.98 -11.18 -21.73
C ALA A 337 -5.03 -11.09 -20.54
N ASP A 338 -5.50 -11.50 -19.36
CA ASP A 338 -4.75 -11.51 -18.12
C ASP A 338 -4.74 -12.92 -17.53
N LEU A 339 -3.58 -13.32 -17.01
CA LEU A 339 -3.39 -14.57 -16.28
C LEU A 339 -2.71 -14.27 -14.95
N LYS A 340 -3.25 -14.80 -13.87
CA LYS A 340 -2.68 -14.69 -12.50
C LYS A 340 -2.57 -16.08 -11.93
N GLY A 341 -1.39 -16.41 -11.40
CA GLY A 341 -1.15 -17.59 -10.61
C GLY A 341 -0.59 -17.18 -9.25
N SER A 342 -1.08 -17.79 -8.17
CA SER A 342 -0.53 -17.59 -6.83
C SER A 342 -0.37 -18.93 -6.11
N PHE A 343 0.62 -18.95 -5.24
CA PHE A 343 0.90 -20.03 -4.33
C PHE A 343 1.16 -19.46 -2.95
N TYR A 344 0.49 -20.01 -1.95
CA TYR A 344 0.68 -19.69 -0.54
C TYR A 344 0.86 -20.98 0.26
N ARG A 345 1.84 -20.98 1.13
CA ARG A 345 2.06 -22.05 2.10
C ARG A 345 2.39 -21.44 3.46
N ASN A 346 1.57 -21.72 4.46
CA ASN A 346 1.79 -21.30 5.85
C ASN A 346 1.92 -22.55 6.73
N LYS A 347 3.06 -22.67 7.39
CA LYS A 347 3.28 -23.67 8.43
C LYS A 347 3.23 -22.97 9.78
N ARG A 348 2.19 -23.23 10.56
CA ARG A 348 1.99 -22.67 11.89
C ARG A 348 2.42 -23.67 12.95
N ASP A 349 3.43 -23.30 13.73
CA ASP A 349 4.06 -24.19 14.71
C ASP A 349 3.30 -24.15 16.04
N LYS A 350 2.51 -25.18 16.31
CA LYS A 350 1.75 -25.36 17.56
C LYS A 350 2.39 -26.35 18.54
N ARG A 351 3.66 -26.70 18.37
CA ARG A 351 4.33 -27.72 19.20
C ARG A 351 4.41 -27.37 20.69
N VAL A 352 4.47 -26.08 21.04
CA VAL A 352 4.58 -25.65 22.44
C VAL A 352 3.28 -25.91 23.23
N GLY A 353 2.12 -25.76 22.63
CA GLY A 353 0.84 -25.97 23.32
C GLY A 353 0.06 -27.20 22.86
N LYS A 354 0.42 -27.79 21.72
CA LYS A 354 -0.27 -28.89 21.07
C LYS A 354 0.71 -29.80 20.36
N MET A 355 0.31 -31.05 20.16
CA MET A 355 1.19 -32.10 19.57
C MET A 355 1.14 -32.12 18.04
N TYR A 356 0.78 -31.00 17.38
CA TYR A 356 0.69 -30.92 15.94
C TYR A 356 1.09 -29.55 15.43
N GLN A 357 1.32 -29.47 14.14
CA GLN A 357 1.45 -28.22 13.39
C GLN A 357 0.39 -28.15 12.30
N ASP A 358 -0.15 -26.96 12.06
CA ASP A 358 -1.03 -26.73 10.93
C ASP A 358 -0.21 -26.31 9.71
N ILE A 359 -0.57 -26.88 8.55
CA ILE A 359 -0.02 -26.50 7.25
C ILE A 359 -1.18 -26.09 6.36
N PHE A 360 -1.19 -24.81 6.00
CA PHE A 360 -2.16 -24.24 5.05
C PHE A 360 -1.50 -24.15 3.69
N LEU A 361 -2.20 -24.58 2.66
CA LEU A 361 -1.77 -24.51 1.26
C LEU A 361 -2.88 -23.87 0.45
N ASP A 362 -2.51 -22.95 -0.43
CA ASP A 362 -3.43 -22.28 -1.34
C ASP A 362 -2.80 -22.18 -2.72
N TYR A 363 -3.53 -22.61 -3.74
CA TYR A 363 -3.15 -22.53 -5.14
C TYR A 363 -4.27 -21.85 -5.91
N THR A 364 -4.00 -20.69 -6.48
CA THR A 364 -4.98 -19.96 -7.26
C THR A 364 -4.51 -19.80 -8.71
N LEU A 365 -5.38 -20.02 -9.65
CA LEU A 365 -5.16 -19.73 -11.07
C LEU A 365 -6.36 -18.99 -11.64
N ASN A 366 -6.13 -17.76 -12.11
CA ASN A 366 -7.17 -16.91 -12.67
C ASN A 366 -6.80 -16.49 -14.08
N GLY A 367 -7.71 -16.71 -14.99
CA GLY A 367 -7.63 -16.22 -16.37
C GLY A 367 -8.77 -15.28 -16.66
N LYS A 368 -8.49 -14.14 -17.28
CA LYS A 368 -9.50 -13.14 -17.64
C LYS A 368 -9.27 -12.63 -19.06
N VAL A 369 -10.31 -12.60 -19.86
CA VAL A 369 -10.32 -11.97 -21.17
C VAL A 369 -11.33 -10.83 -21.16
N THR A 370 -10.87 -9.65 -21.54
CA THR A 370 -11.69 -8.43 -21.60
C THR A 370 -11.79 -7.98 -23.05
N TYR A 371 -13.02 -7.87 -23.56
CA TYR A 371 -13.31 -7.37 -24.89
C TYR A 371 -14.16 -6.10 -24.84
N LEU A 372 -13.73 -5.06 -25.54
CA LEU A 372 -14.35 -3.74 -25.62
C LEU A 372 -14.90 -3.51 -27.02
N PRO A 373 -16.14 -3.98 -27.34
CA PRO A 373 -16.72 -3.80 -28.67
C PRO A 373 -16.99 -2.34 -29.03
N GLY A 374 -17.21 -1.48 -28.04
CA GLY A 374 -17.45 -0.04 -28.19
C GLY A 374 -17.10 0.72 -26.91
N GLU A 375 -17.14 2.05 -26.96
CA GLU A 375 -16.73 2.93 -25.86
C GLU A 375 -17.51 2.72 -24.53
N LYS A 376 -18.75 2.22 -24.61
CA LYS A 376 -19.64 2.01 -23.44
C LYS A 376 -19.96 0.55 -23.18
N GLN A 377 -19.33 -0.37 -23.89
CA GLN A 377 -19.62 -1.80 -23.81
C GLN A 377 -18.36 -2.57 -23.43
N GLN A 378 -18.48 -3.45 -22.46
CA GLN A 378 -17.41 -4.34 -22.03
C GLN A 378 -17.97 -5.75 -21.85
N LEU A 379 -17.28 -6.73 -22.43
CA LEU A 379 -17.50 -8.15 -22.16
C LEU A 379 -16.27 -8.70 -21.43
N VAL A 380 -16.50 -9.30 -20.27
CA VAL A 380 -15.45 -9.94 -19.48
C VAL A 380 -15.80 -11.41 -19.31
N ILE A 381 -14.86 -12.27 -19.69
CA ILE A 381 -14.93 -13.71 -19.46
C ILE A 381 -13.77 -14.07 -18.55
N GLY A 382 -14.07 -14.68 -17.40
CA GLY A 382 -13.08 -15.10 -16.43
C GLY A 382 -13.21 -16.57 -16.06
N TYR A 383 -12.08 -17.19 -15.73
CA TYR A 383 -11.98 -18.50 -15.13
C TYR A 383 -11.16 -18.39 -13.85
N ILE A 384 -11.68 -18.94 -12.76
CA ILE A 384 -11.04 -18.95 -11.46
C ILE A 384 -10.96 -20.40 -10.99
N TYR A 385 -9.77 -20.81 -10.60
CA TYR A 385 -9.51 -22.02 -9.86
C TYR A 385 -8.83 -21.65 -8.55
N ASP A 386 -9.45 -21.98 -7.43
CA ASP A 386 -8.93 -21.77 -6.08
C ASP A 386 -8.98 -23.09 -5.33
N ASN A 387 -7.85 -23.49 -4.73
CA ASN A 387 -7.75 -24.72 -3.96
C ASN A 387 -7.03 -24.45 -2.65
N TYR A 388 -7.81 -24.28 -1.60
CA TYR A 388 -7.34 -24.07 -0.24
C TYR A 388 -7.41 -25.38 0.56
N GLN A 389 -6.30 -25.73 1.21
CA GLN A 389 -6.18 -26.96 1.99
C GLN A 389 -5.57 -26.66 3.34
N LYS A 390 -6.11 -27.32 4.39
CA LYS A 390 -5.56 -27.34 5.73
C LYS A 390 -5.16 -28.76 6.10
N ASN A 391 -3.89 -28.94 6.43
CA ASN A 391 -3.31 -30.21 6.83
C ASN A 391 -2.80 -30.12 8.27
N GLN A 392 -2.94 -31.20 9.04
CA GLN A 392 -2.39 -31.28 10.39
C GLN A 392 -1.36 -32.43 10.48
N ASP A 393 -0.12 -32.06 10.83
CA ASP A 393 0.95 -33.04 11.07
C ASP A 393 1.09 -33.29 12.56
N TYR A 394 0.81 -34.55 12.99
CA TYR A 394 0.94 -34.98 14.38
C TYR A 394 2.32 -35.61 14.66
N PHE A 395 2.99 -35.12 15.71
CA PHE A 395 4.37 -35.49 16.01
C PHE A 395 4.49 -36.85 16.73
N LEU A 396 3.47 -37.28 17.47
CA LEU A 396 3.52 -38.52 18.27
C LEU A 396 3.00 -39.77 17.55
N SER A 397 2.22 -39.63 16.49
CA SER A 397 1.58 -40.75 15.82
C SER A 397 2.05 -41.00 14.39
N GLY A 398 2.83 -40.10 13.82
CA GLY A 398 3.16 -40.13 12.39
C GLY A 398 1.94 -40.03 11.47
N LYS A 399 0.78 -39.70 12.02
CA LYS A 399 -0.50 -39.67 11.31
C LYS A 399 -0.71 -38.27 10.72
N LYS A 400 -0.83 -38.19 9.41
CA LYS A 400 -1.26 -36.99 8.69
C LYS A 400 -2.75 -37.10 8.42
N THR A 401 -3.53 -36.06 8.78
CA THR A 401 -4.92 -35.89 8.36
C THR A 401 -5.02 -34.74 7.42
N THR A 402 -5.68 -34.93 6.28
CA THR A 402 -6.03 -33.91 5.29
C THR A 402 -7.53 -33.70 5.36
N ASP A 403 -7.97 -32.49 5.62
CA ASP A 403 -9.35 -32.05 5.53
C ASP A 403 -9.58 -31.26 4.24
#